data_36109eca98ef0b1f5e251c3236745ce6
#
_entry.id   36109eca98ef0b1f5e251c3236745ce6
#
_cell.length_a   1.000
_cell.length_b   1.000
_cell.length_c   1.000
_cell.angle_alpha   90.00
_cell.angle_beta   90.00
_cell.angle_gamma   90.00
#
_symmetry.space_group_name_H-M   'P 1'
#
loop_
_entity.id
_entity.type
_entity.pdbx_description
1 polymer ?
#
loop_
_entity_poly.entity_id
_entity_poly.type
_entity_poly.pdbx_seq_one_letter_code
_entity_poly.pdbx_strand_id
1 'polypeptide(L)'
;RDVMSEVAYMQSPITKIEPQIAAKLSKQRYHLVGEHGGVKVCHWTKEELKNDRHCYKGTFYGIQSSGCMQMAPNVDTCNLACTYCWREPHSETMTKIDDDPEMLFYESVRAHRRLLTGFKGHKDVSIEKWEEAQNPKHVAISLNGEPTLYSRLAEFLEICHDHGVSTFLVTNGSLPRTIERLDTLPTQLYVSVDAPNKEIFNKLCKPKFNSNSWEQLEKTLELLPSLDTRTVCRHTLIKNHSLGYHEDYARLDNLADPDFIEAKGYVYVGHSQNNHTISDMPSHAEVMEFSRTLAPMVGREVLADRSESRVTLIGKEIIPVTLPEQKRMLPKDLGI
;
A
#
# COMPACT_ATOMS: atom_id res chain seq x y z
N ARG A 1 -20.95 27.79 10.59
CA ARG A 1 -21.46 27.06 9.40
C ARG A 1 -20.96 25.64 9.52
N ASP A 2 -21.90 24.69 9.54
CA ASP A 2 -21.62 23.29 9.78
C ASP A 2 -20.89 22.71 8.54
N VAL A 3 -19.60 22.42 8.67
CA VAL A 3 -18.78 21.76 7.62
C VAL A 3 -19.44 20.44 7.19
N MET A 4 -20.23 19.83 8.06
CA MET A 4 -20.99 18.61 7.82
C MET A 4 -22.07 18.73 6.73
N SER A 5 -22.66 19.92 6.54
CA SER A 5 -23.69 20.12 5.52
C SER A 5 -23.10 20.29 4.11
N GLU A 6 -21.87 20.75 4.00
CA GLU A 6 -21.19 20.93 2.71
C GLU A 6 -20.66 19.60 2.15
N VAL A 7 -20.13 18.73 3.00
CA VAL A 7 -19.61 17.39 2.58
C VAL A 7 -20.73 16.45 2.12
N ALA A 8 -21.91 16.53 2.70
CA ALA A 8 -23.06 15.71 2.32
C ALA A 8 -23.59 16.01 0.89
N TYR A 9 -23.28 17.19 0.34
CA TYR A 9 -23.72 17.64 -0.99
C TYR A 9 -22.63 17.65 -2.05
N MET A 10 -21.38 17.32 -1.70
CA MET A 10 -20.34 17.18 -2.74
C MET A 10 -20.68 15.98 -3.63
N GLN A 11 -21.14 16.23 -4.83
CA GLN A 11 -21.24 15.17 -5.83
C GLN A 11 -19.85 14.68 -6.16
N SER A 12 -19.66 13.35 -6.10
CA SER A 12 -18.41 12.76 -6.59
C SER A 12 -18.14 13.24 -8.01
N PRO A 13 -16.94 13.75 -8.31
CA PRO A 13 -16.60 14.12 -9.67
C PRO A 13 -16.73 12.88 -10.58
N ILE A 14 -17.03 13.14 -11.85
CA ILE A 14 -17.08 12.08 -12.85
C ILE A 14 -15.66 11.55 -13.04
N THR A 15 -15.50 10.23 -12.96
CA THR A 15 -14.19 9.59 -13.15
C THR A 15 -13.57 10.00 -14.49
N LYS A 16 -12.28 10.30 -14.46
CA LYS A 16 -11.43 10.56 -15.64
C LYS A 16 -10.66 9.32 -16.10
N ILE A 17 -10.82 8.20 -15.38
CA ILE A 17 -10.21 6.92 -15.76
C ILE A 17 -10.75 6.49 -17.12
N GLU A 18 -9.86 6.07 -18.02
CA GLU A 18 -10.24 5.56 -19.33
C GLU A 18 -11.33 4.47 -19.21
N PRO A 19 -12.42 4.53 -20.02
CA PRO A 19 -13.58 3.64 -19.86
C PRO A 19 -13.21 2.14 -19.87
N GLN A 20 -12.21 1.75 -20.66
CA GLN A 20 -11.75 0.36 -20.73
C GLN A 20 -11.07 -0.08 -19.43
N ILE A 21 -10.26 0.79 -18.82
CA ILE A 21 -9.60 0.54 -17.54
C ILE A 21 -10.66 0.52 -16.44
N ALA A 22 -11.55 1.51 -16.40
CA ALA A 22 -12.64 1.58 -15.43
C ALA A 22 -13.52 0.32 -15.44
N ALA A 23 -13.87 -0.19 -16.63
CA ALA A 23 -14.65 -1.41 -16.79
C ALA A 23 -13.92 -2.66 -16.23
N LYS A 24 -12.62 -2.76 -16.45
CA LYS A 24 -11.80 -3.85 -15.89
C LYS A 24 -11.71 -3.76 -14.37
N LEU A 25 -11.44 -2.57 -13.82
CA LEU A 25 -11.40 -2.34 -12.38
C LEU A 25 -12.73 -2.68 -11.71
N SER A 26 -13.85 -2.26 -12.32
CA SER A 26 -15.20 -2.60 -11.81
C SER A 26 -15.46 -4.12 -11.79
N LYS A 27 -15.07 -4.85 -12.83
CA LYS A 27 -15.13 -6.32 -12.85
C LYS A 27 -14.30 -6.96 -11.74
N GLN A 28 -13.19 -6.34 -11.36
CA GLN A 28 -12.35 -6.78 -10.24
C GLN A 28 -12.84 -6.28 -8.88
N ARG A 29 -14.05 -5.73 -8.81
CA ARG A 29 -14.70 -5.22 -7.59
C ARG A 29 -13.97 -4.04 -6.95
N TYR A 30 -13.39 -3.18 -7.76
CA TYR A 30 -13.02 -1.84 -7.32
C TYR A 30 -14.28 -0.96 -7.29
N HIS A 31 -14.38 -0.11 -6.29
CA HIS A 31 -15.29 1.02 -6.29
C HIS A 31 -14.47 2.27 -6.59
N LEU A 32 -14.76 2.91 -7.73
CA LEU A 32 -14.06 4.12 -8.16
C LEU A 32 -14.56 5.32 -7.36
N VAL A 33 -13.65 6.18 -6.93
CA VAL A 33 -13.94 7.38 -6.15
C VAL A 33 -13.17 8.56 -6.72
N GLY A 34 -13.78 9.74 -6.75
CA GLY A 34 -13.17 10.91 -7.35
C GLY A 34 -12.86 10.71 -8.85
N GLU A 35 -11.89 11.45 -9.33
CA GLU A 35 -11.50 11.41 -10.75
C GLU A 35 -10.65 10.19 -11.08
N HIS A 36 -9.72 9.78 -10.18
CA HIS A 36 -8.73 8.73 -10.41
C HIS A 36 -8.64 7.70 -9.28
N GLY A 37 -9.34 7.93 -8.19
CA GLY A 37 -9.23 7.10 -6.99
C GLY A 37 -10.03 5.80 -7.05
N GLY A 38 -9.77 4.92 -6.10
CA GLY A 38 -10.51 3.68 -5.96
C GLY A 38 -10.29 3.00 -4.62
N VAL A 39 -11.29 2.21 -4.24
CA VAL A 39 -11.32 1.40 -3.02
C VAL A 39 -11.62 -0.05 -3.38
N LYS A 40 -11.02 -0.97 -2.67
CA LYS A 40 -11.29 -2.41 -2.79
C LYS A 40 -11.14 -3.09 -1.45
N VAL A 41 -12.05 -3.97 -1.10
CA VAL A 41 -11.92 -4.75 0.12
C VAL A 41 -10.76 -5.74 -0.02
N CYS A 42 -9.80 -5.64 0.88
CA CYS A 42 -8.64 -6.51 0.92
C CYS A 42 -9.06 -7.97 1.19
N HIS A 43 -8.29 -8.92 0.68
CA HIS A 43 -8.48 -10.35 0.98
C HIS A 43 -8.50 -10.62 2.49
N TRP A 44 -7.54 -10.05 3.23
CA TRP A 44 -7.41 -10.26 4.67
C TRP A 44 -8.52 -9.62 5.51
N THR A 45 -9.10 -8.51 5.05
CA THR A 45 -10.31 -7.94 5.64
C THR A 45 -11.47 -8.94 5.57
N LYS A 46 -11.63 -9.60 4.41
CA LYS A 46 -12.65 -10.64 4.23
C LYS A 46 -12.39 -11.88 5.07
N GLU A 47 -11.13 -12.30 5.16
CA GLU A 47 -10.74 -13.46 5.96
C GLU A 47 -10.94 -13.22 7.45
N GLU A 48 -10.62 -12.04 7.97
CA GLU A 48 -10.84 -11.72 9.38
C GLU A 48 -12.33 -11.63 9.71
N LEU A 49 -13.14 -11.06 8.80
CA LEU A 49 -14.59 -11.01 8.98
C LEU A 49 -15.24 -12.41 9.02
N LYS A 50 -14.77 -13.36 8.20
CA LYS A 50 -15.39 -14.68 8.02
C LYS A 50 -14.75 -15.78 8.84
N ASN A 51 -13.42 -15.80 8.92
CA ASN A 51 -12.64 -16.96 9.35
C ASN A 51 -11.70 -16.64 10.53
N ASP A 52 -11.78 -15.44 11.08
CA ASP A 52 -10.89 -14.95 12.13
C ASP A 52 -9.37 -15.04 11.78
N ARG A 53 -9.07 -14.96 10.47
CA ARG A 53 -7.71 -14.97 9.94
C ARG A 53 -7.29 -13.55 9.58
N HIS A 54 -6.15 -13.12 10.04
CA HIS A 54 -5.69 -11.74 9.87
C HIS A 54 -4.48 -11.61 8.95
N CYS A 55 -4.27 -10.41 8.44
CA CYS A 55 -3.11 -10.02 7.64
C CYS A 55 -1.81 -10.20 8.43
N TYR A 56 -0.71 -10.47 7.74
CA TYR A 56 0.63 -10.46 8.35
C TYR A 56 0.95 -9.15 9.10
N LYS A 57 0.39 -8.03 8.65
CA LYS A 57 0.54 -6.74 9.35
C LYS A 57 -0.08 -6.76 10.76
N GLY A 58 -1.07 -7.61 11.02
CA GLY A 58 -1.58 -7.84 12.37
C GLY A 58 -0.52 -8.46 13.27
N THR A 59 0.19 -9.48 12.78
CA THR A 59 1.31 -10.12 13.49
C THR A 59 2.50 -9.17 13.66
N PHE A 60 2.85 -8.41 12.62
CA PHE A 60 4.05 -7.56 12.62
C PHE A 60 3.86 -6.24 13.35
N TYR A 61 2.67 -5.64 13.26
CA TYR A 61 2.43 -4.24 13.68
C TYR A 61 1.19 -4.05 14.55
N GLY A 62 0.48 -5.12 14.89
CA GLY A 62 -0.73 -5.04 15.72
C GLY A 62 -1.97 -4.48 15.00
N ILE A 63 -2.00 -4.54 13.66
CA ILE A 63 -3.10 -3.99 12.87
C ILE A 63 -4.32 -4.92 12.90
N GLN A 64 -5.51 -4.35 13.08
CA GLN A 64 -6.78 -5.04 12.90
C GLN A 64 -7.17 -5.03 11.42
N SER A 65 -7.14 -6.20 10.75
CA SER A 65 -7.38 -6.31 9.31
C SER A 65 -8.81 -5.97 8.91
N SER A 66 -9.80 -6.27 9.76
CA SER A 66 -11.21 -5.90 9.54
C SER A 66 -11.40 -4.38 9.51
N GLY A 67 -10.61 -3.64 10.29
CA GLY A 67 -10.59 -2.17 10.31
C GLY A 67 -9.66 -1.52 9.28
N CYS A 68 -9.15 -2.26 8.28
CA CYS A 68 -8.24 -1.73 7.26
C CYS A 68 -8.98 -1.44 5.95
N MET A 69 -9.03 -0.17 5.56
CA MET A 69 -9.50 0.27 4.25
C MET A 69 -8.33 0.30 3.26
N GLN A 70 -8.44 -0.43 2.16
CA GLN A 70 -7.45 -0.41 1.09
C GLN A 70 -7.91 0.51 -0.04
N MET A 71 -7.12 1.53 -0.35
CA MET A 71 -7.44 2.52 -1.37
C MET A 71 -6.20 2.99 -2.12
N ALA A 72 -6.41 3.71 -3.21
CA ALA A 72 -5.40 4.54 -3.86
C ALA A 72 -6.04 5.82 -4.42
N PRO A 73 -5.33 6.95 -4.39
CA PRO A 73 -5.81 8.18 -4.99
C PRO A 73 -5.81 8.16 -6.53
N ASN A 74 -5.08 7.22 -7.12
CA ASN A 74 -4.83 7.12 -8.56
C ASN A 74 -4.64 5.66 -9.00
N VAL A 75 -5.75 4.93 -9.17
CA VAL A 75 -5.71 3.50 -9.53
C VAL A 75 -5.29 3.23 -10.97
N ASP A 76 -5.25 4.24 -11.81
CA ASP A 76 -4.96 4.17 -13.25
C ASP A 76 -3.59 4.76 -13.63
N THR A 77 -2.83 5.31 -12.68
CA THR A 77 -1.61 6.05 -12.99
C THR A 77 -0.42 5.59 -12.15
N CYS A 78 0.64 5.13 -12.82
CA CYS A 78 1.93 4.79 -12.23
C CYS A 78 3.05 5.14 -13.21
N ASN A 79 4.17 5.59 -12.70
CA ASN A 79 5.35 5.92 -13.50
C ASN A 79 6.30 4.75 -13.74
N LEU A 80 5.97 3.56 -13.24
CA LEU A 80 6.64 2.29 -13.52
C LEU A 80 5.68 1.31 -14.20
N ALA A 81 6.22 0.33 -14.93
CA ALA A 81 5.49 -0.77 -15.56
C ALA A 81 6.05 -2.12 -15.09
N CYS A 82 6.05 -2.35 -13.77
CA CYS A 82 6.68 -3.50 -13.16
C CYS A 82 6.14 -4.82 -13.70
N THR A 83 7.03 -5.73 -14.12
CA THR A 83 6.66 -7.02 -14.72
C THR A 83 5.93 -7.94 -13.74
N TYR A 84 6.23 -7.79 -12.45
CA TYR A 84 5.63 -8.56 -11.34
C TYR A 84 4.36 -7.91 -10.77
N CYS A 85 3.94 -6.76 -11.27
CA CYS A 85 2.71 -6.12 -10.82
C CYS A 85 1.51 -6.97 -11.22
N TRP A 86 0.74 -7.41 -10.23
CA TRP A 86 -0.44 -8.23 -10.45
C TRP A 86 -1.69 -7.43 -10.80
N ARG A 87 -1.60 -6.10 -10.69
CA ARG A 87 -2.67 -5.16 -11.03
C ARG A 87 -2.79 -4.97 -12.54
N GLU A 88 -3.94 -4.48 -12.99
CA GLU A 88 -4.10 -4.08 -14.38
C GLU A 88 -3.08 -3.01 -14.78
N PRO A 89 -2.62 -3.01 -16.04
CA PRO A 89 -1.75 -1.97 -16.54
C PRO A 89 -2.37 -0.59 -16.37
N HIS A 90 -1.51 0.36 -16.08
CA HIS A 90 -1.88 1.77 -15.91
C HIS A 90 -1.95 2.47 -17.27
N SER A 91 -2.60 3.63 -17.30
CA SER A 91 -2.58 4.54 -18.45
C SER A 91 -1.14 4.80 -18.93
N GLU A 92 -0.96 4.91 -20.23
CA GLU A 92 0.31 5.28 -20.85
C GLU A 92 0.58 6.78 -20.77
N THR A 93 -0.38 7.57 -20.31
CA THR A 93 -0.24 9.01 -20.13
C THR A 93 -0.21 9.38 -18.66
N MET A 94 0.63 10.38 -18.33
CA MET A 94 0.64 10.99 -17.01
C MET A 94 -0.44 12.06 -16.94
N THR A 95 -1.35 11.90 -16.00
CA THR A 95 -2.37 12.89 -15.70
C THR A 95 -2.10 13.56 -14.36
N LYS A 96 -2.52 14.80 -14.17
CA LYS A 96 -2.48 15.46 -12.89
C LYS A 96 -3.53 14.82 -11.97
N ILE A 97 -3.11 14.34 -10.84
CA ILE A 97 -3.97 13.80 -9.79
C ILE A 97 -4.11 14.87 -8.72
N ASP A 98 -5.31 15.41 -8.59
CA ASP A 98 -5.55 16.63 -7.79
C ASP A 98 -6.95 16.65 -7.14
N ASP A 99 -7.53 15.48 -6.92
CA ASP A 99 -8.81 15.35 -6.23
C ASP A 99 -8.79 16.08 -4.89
N ASP A 100 -9.94 16.65 -4.50
CA ASP A 100 -10.07 17.23 -3.16
C ASP A 100 -9.86 16.14 -2.09
N PRO A 101 -8.93 16.32 -1.15
CA PRO A 101 -8.55 15.28 -0.21
C PRO A 101 -9.65 14.95 0.80
N GLU A 102 -10.47 15.92 1.20
CA GLU A 102 -11.59 15.68 2.11
C GLU A 102 -12.70 14.88 1.42
N MET A 103 -13.05 15.27 0.19
CA MET A 103 -13.96 14.51 -0.66
C MET A 103 -13.44 13.09 -0.88
N LEU A 104 -12.16 12.93 -1.25
CA LEU A 104 -11.54 11.65 -1.52
C LEU A 104 -11.59 10.73 -0.28
N PHE A 105 -11.35 11.26 0.92
CA PHE A 105 -11.42 10.50 2.16
C PHE A 105 -12.84 10.01 2.45
N TYR A 106 -13.83 10.92 2.45
CA TYR A 106 -15.21 10.54 2.78
C TYR A 106 -15.84 9.61 1.73
N GLU A 107 -15.59 9.85 0.45
CA GLU A 107 -16.03 8.95 -0.62
C GLU A 107 -15.37 7.58 -0.51
N SER A 108 -14.10 7.51 -0.11
CA SER A 108 -13.42 6.24 0.13
C SER A 108 -14.03 5.47 1.29
N VAL A 109 -14.38 6.14 2.39
CA VAL A 109 -15.09 5.50 3.53
C VAL A 109 -16.48 5.02 3.10
N ARG A 110 -17.22 5.83 2.35
CA ARG A 110 -18.54 5.45 1.81
C ARG A 110 -18.43 4.24 0.87
N ALA A 111 -17.47 4.23 -0.02
CA ALA A 111 -17.19 3.12 -0.92
C ALA A 111 -16.82 1.84 -0.16
N HIS A 112 -15.97 1.96 0.88
CA HIS A 112 -15.60 0.85 1.75
C HIS A 112 -16.82 0.25 2.44
N ARG A 113 -17.67 1.08 3.05
CA ARG A 113 -18.93 0.64 3.68
C ARG A 113 -19.84 -0.09 2.67
N ARG A 114 -20.03 0.48 1.48
CA ARG A 114 -20.81 -0.11 0.40
C ARG A 114 -20.28 -1.51 0.00
N LEU A 115 -18.97 -1.64 -0.14
CA LEU A 115 -18.33 -2.91 -0.47
C LEU A 115 -18.47 -3.97 0.64
N LEU A 116 -18.67 -3.55 1.89
CA LEU A 116 -18.89 -4.43 3.03
C LEU A 116 -20.35 -4.86 3.22
N THR A 117 -21.32 -4.23 2.55
CA THR A 117 -22.76 -4.55 2.75
C THR A 117 -23.08 -6.03 2.50
N GLY A 118 -22.48 -6.63 1.48
CA GLY A 118 -22.68 -8.05 1.16
C GLY A 118 -22.21 -9.04 2.22
N PHE A 119 -21.44 -8.60 3.22
CA PHE A 119 -20.96 -9.46 4.30
C PHE A 119 -21.90 -9.49 5.51
N LYS A 120 -22.81 -8.51 5.67
CA LYS A 120 -23.70 -8.40 6.82
C LYS A 120 -24.59 -9.65 7.02
N GLY A 121 -25.06 -10.25 5.93
CA GLY A 121 -25.91 -11.44 5.98
C GLY A 121 -25.17 -12.77 5.90
N HIS A 122 -23.83 -12.77 5.91
CA HIS A 122 -23.05 -14.00 5.81
C HIS A 122 -23.03 -14.73 7.16
N LYS A 123 -23.36 -16.03 7.17
CA LYS A 123 -23.51 -16.83 8.40
C LYS A 123 -22.30 -16.87 9.32
N ASP A 124 -21.09 -16.70 8.74
CA ASP A 124 -19.83 -16.77 9.46
C ASP A 124 -19.28 -15.38 9.86
N VAL A 125 -20.04 -14.31 9.60
CA VAL A 125 -19.64 -12.94 9.94
C VAL A 125 -20.37 -12.51 11.21
N SER A 126 -19.61 -12.13 12.26
CA SER A 126 -20.18 -11.52 13.44
C SER A 126 -20.67 -10.09 13.13
N ILE A 127 -21.84 -9.75 13.65
CA ILE A 127 -22.43 -8.41 13.46
C ILE A 127 -21.51 -7.34 14.06
N GLU A 128 -20.94 -7.59 15.23
CA GLU A 128 -20.04 -6.65 15.93
C GLU A 128 -18.81 -6.35 15.07
N LYS A 129 -18.14 -7.36 14.52
CA LYS A 129 -16.99 -7.18 13.63
C LYS A 129 -17.36 -6.44 12.34
N TRP A 130 -18.56 -6.74 11.81
CA TRP A 130 -19.03 -6.04 10.62
C TRP A 130 -19.30 -4.55 10.91
N GLU A 131 -19.89 -4.22 12.06
CA GLU A 131 -20.12 -2.84 12.49
C GLU A 131 -18.82 -2.09 12.74
N GLU A 132 -17.84 -2.73 13.39
CA GLU A 132 -16.50 -2.16 13.58
C GLU A 132 -15.82 -1.87 12.24
N ALA A 133 -15.93 -2.77 11.26
CA ALA A 133 -15.33 -2.61 9.94
C ALA A 133 -15.91 -1.44 9.13
N GLN A 134 -17.12 -0.95 9.46
CA GLN A 134 -17.70 0.24 8.83
C GLN A 134 -16.91 1.52 9.15
N ASN A 135 -16.12 1.52 10.24
CA ASN A 135 -15.32 2.66 10.69
C ASN A 135 -13.83 2.28 10.62
N PRO A 136 -13.17 2.50 9.48
CA PRO A 136 -11.77 2.11 9.32
C PRO A 136 -10.87 2.79 10.35
N LYS A 137 -10.00 1.99 10.95
CA LYS A 137 -8.92 2.43 11.86
C LYS A 137 -7.59 2.61 11.14
N HIS A 138 -7.47 2.02 9.97
CA HIS A 138 -6.26 2.02 9.16
C HIS A 138 -6.60 2.25 7.69
N VAL A 139 -5.81 3.04 7.00
CA VAL A 139 -5.87 3.21 5.55
C VAL A 139 -4.57 2.70 4.94
N ALA A 140 -4.68 1.68 4.09
CA ALA A 140 -3.58 1.20 3.28
C ALA A 140 -3.63 1.88 1.90
N ILE A 141 -2.77 2.86 1.68
CA ILE A 141 -2.60 3.56 0.40
C ILE A 141 -1.65 2.74 -0.47
N SER A 142 -2.17 1.62 -0.98
CA SER A 142 -1.35 0.58 -1.62
C SER A 142 -2.14 -0.23 -2.66
N LEU A 143 -3.29 0.29 -3.10
CA LEU A 143 -4.19 -0.52 -3.92
C LEU A 143 -3.68 -0.69 -5.35
N ASN A 144 -3.40 0.41 -6.04
CA ASN A 144 -2.87 0.46 -7.40
C ASN A 144 -2.24 1.83 -7.65
N GLY A 145 -1.47 1.99 -8.74
CA GLY A 145 -0.84 3.25 -9.09
C GLY A 145 0.34 3.63 -8.17
N GLU A 146 0.84 4.83 -8.34
CA GLU A 146 1.89 5.43 -7.50
C GLU A 146 1.33 6.62 -6.72
N PRO A 147 1.08 6.48 -5.42
CA PRO A 147 0.38 7.51 -4.64
C PRO A 147 1.13 8.83 -4.50
N THR A 148 2.46 8.84 -4.63
CA THR A 148 3.24 10.09 -4.57
C THR A 148 3.05 10.99 -5.80
N LEU A 149 2.32 10.53 -6.81
CA LEU A 149 1.84 11.37 -7.93
C LEU A 149 0.64 12.24 -7.54
N TYR A 150 -0.02 11.95 -6.43
CA TYR A 150 -1.15 12.75 -5.94
C TYR A 150 -0.64 14.04 -5.31
N SER A 151 -0.99 15.19 -5.90
CA SER A 151 -0.44 16.49 -5.52
C SER A 151 -0.84 16.95 -4.11
N ARG A 152 -1.97 16.47 -3.59
CA ARG A 152 -2.50 16.81 -2.26
C ARG A 152 -2.37 15.67 -1.25
N LEU A 153 -1.35 14.82 -1.40
CA LEU A 153 -1.14 13.65 -0.56
C LEU A 153 -0.98 14.01 0.92
N ALA A 154 -0.22 15.06 1.26
CA ALA A 154 -0.01 15.49 2.64
C ALA A 154 -1.33 15.88 3.33
N GLU A 155 -2.18 16.64 2.63
CA GLU A 155 -3.51 17.03 3.14
C GLU A 155 -4.41 15.79 3.37
N PHE A 156 -4.36 14.80 2.47
CA PHE A 156 -5.10 13.56 2.63
C PHE A 156 -4.63 12.76 3.86
N LEU A 157 -3.32 12.69 4.09
CA LEU A 157 -2.75 12.04 5.28
C LEU A 157 -3.20 12.74 6.56
N GLU A 158 -3.18 14.08 6.57
CA GLU A 158 -3.64 14.89 7.70
C GLU A 158 -5.12 14.63 8.03
N ILE A 159 -5.98 14.60 7.00
CA ILE A 159 -7.41 14.30 7.18
C ILE A 159 -7.61 12.91 7.78
N CYS A 160 -6.87 11.90 7.31
CA CYS A 160 -6.92 10.56 7.90
C CYS A 160 -6.53 10.61 9.39
N HIS A 161 -5.43 11.28 9.72
CA HIS A 161 -4.93 11.38 11.09
C HIS A 161 -5.91 12.14 12.01
N ASP A 162 -6.51 13.22 11.54
CA ASP A 162 -7.52 13.96 12.29
C ASP A 162 -8.73 13.10 12.64
N HIS A 163 -9.05 12.09 11.82
CA HIS A 163 -10.09 11.11 12.11
C HIS A 163 -9.61 9.93 12.97
N GLY A 164 -8.38 9.97 13.47
CA GLY A 164 -7.81 8.87 14.27
C GLY A 164 -7.46 7.64 13.44
N VAL A 165 -7.31 7.79 12.12
CA VAL A 165 -7.03 6.70 11.19
C VAL A 165 -5.55 6.69 10.84
N SER A 166 -4.86 5.59 11.14
CA SER A 166 -3.45 5.43 10.76
C SER A 166 -3.30 5.21 9.26
N THR A 167 -2.19 5.65 8.70
CA THR A 167 -1.93 5.61 7.25
C THR A 167 -0.68 4.79 6.93
N PHE A 168 -0.82 3.90 5.97
CA PHE A 168 0.24 3.06 5.42
C PHE A 168 0.45 3.46 3.96
N LEU A 169 1.44 4.30 3.73
CA LEU A 169 1.78 4.77 2.37
C LEU A 169 2.80 3.81 1.76
N VAL A 170 2.45 3.22 0.62
CA VAL A 170 3.35 2.35 -0.15
C VAL A 170 3.71 3.05 -1.45
N THR A 171 4.99 3.37 -1.61
CA THR A 171 5.53 4.04 -2.80
C THR A 171 6.65 3.24 -3.45
N ASN A 172 6.82 3.42 -4.74
CA ASN A 172 7.97 2.89 -5.48
C ASN A 172 9.26 3.71 -5.27
N GLY A 173 9.20 4.78 -4.49
CA GLY A 173 10.35 5.60 -4.11
C GLY A 173 10.95 6.46 -5.22
N SER A 174 10.36 6.52 -6.40
CA SER A 174 10.94 7.24 -7.54
C SER A 174 10.73 8.76 -7.52
N LEU A 175 10.04 9.29 -6.49
CA LEU A 175 9.74 10.71 -6.35
C LEU A 175 10.21 11.26 -4.98
N PRO A 176 11.54 11.31 -4.71
CA PRO A 176 12.08 11.73 -3.42
C PRO A 176 11.65 13.13 -3.01
N ARG A 177 11.55 14.07 -3.96
CA ARG A 177 11.13 15.45 -3.67
C ARG A 177 9.69 15.55 -3.16
N THR A 178 8.80 14.65 -3.61
CA THR A 178 7.43 14.61 -3.09
C THR A 178 7.44 14.14 -1.64
N ILE A 179 8.22 13.10 -1.33
CA ILE A 179 8.33 12.57 0.05
C ILE A 179 8.97 13.62 0.98
N GLU A 180 10.04 14.25 0.54
CA GLU A 180 10.75 15.31 1.29
C GLU A 180 9.85 16.51 1.65
N ARG A 181 8.85 16.80 0.80
CA ARG A 181 7.95 17.95 0.97
C ARG A 181 6.61 17.60 1.63
N LEU A 182 6.45 16.40 2.13
CA LEU A 182 5.24 16.05 2.88
C LEU A 182 5.24 16.76 4.24
N ASP A 183 4.41 17.77 4.40
CA ASP A 183 4.20 18.46 5.67
C ASP A 183 3.57 17.51 6.72
N THR A 184 2.76 16.55 6.28
CA THR A 184 2.24 15.45 7.09
C THR A 184 2.77 14.14 6.56
N LEU A 185 3.55 13.42 7.40
CA LEU A 185 4.07 12.11 7.08
C LEU A 185 3.03 11.01 7.37
N PRO A 186 3.04 9.87 6.65
CA PRO A 186 2.19 8.74 6.98
C PRO A 186 2.58 8.13 8.34
N THR A 187 1.67 7.39 8.96
CA THR A 187 1.99 6.62 10.17
C THR A 187 3.10 5.59 9.91
N GLN A 188 3.11 5.01 8.72
CA GLN A 188 4.17 4.11 8.28
C GLN A 188 4.41 4.27 6.77
N LEU A 189 5.66 4.54 6.39
CA LEU A 189 6.10 4.69 5.02
C LEU A 189 6.77 3.42 4.54
N TYR A 190 6.25 2.84 3.48
CA TYR A 190 6.86 1.72 2.76
C TYR A 190 7.53 2.22 1.49
N VAL A 191 8.79 1.89 1.32
CA VAL A 191 9.47 2.03 0.04
C VAL A 191 9.69 0.65 -0.56
N SER A 192 9.18 0.44 -1.77
CA SER A 192 9.38 -0.79 -2.51
C SER A 192 10.78 -0.81 -3.12
N VAL A 193 11.63 -1.71 -2.61
CA VAL A 193 13.00 -1.96 -3.10
C VAL A 193 13.00 -3.35 -3.73
N ASP A 194 12.39 -3.44 -4.91
CA ASP A 194 12.04 -4.71 -5.57
C ASP A 194 13.13 -5.21 -6.55
N ALA A 195 14.28 -4.54 -6.55
CA ALA A 195 15.45 -4.94 -7.33
C ALA A 195 16.74 -4.61 -6.56
N PRO A 196 17.76 -5.47 -6.65
CA PRO A 196 19.01 -5.28 -5.91
C PRO A 196 19.93 -4.21 -6.53
N ASN A 197 19.83 -3.98 -7.83
CA ASN A 197 20.66 -3.03 -8.56
C ASN A 197 19.96 -2.45 -9.79
N LYS A 198 20.56 -1.45 -10.41
CA LYS A 198 20.01 -0.70 -11.54
C LYS A 198 19.66 -1.59 -12.74
N GLU A 199 20.50 -2.57 -13.05
CA GLU A 199 20.24 -3.45 -14.21
C GLU A 199 18.96 -4.25 -14.01
N ILE A 200 18.81 -4.88 -12.86
CA ILE A 200 17.63 -5.69 -12.52
C ILE A 200 16.41 -4.77 -12.35
N PHE A 201 16.58 -3.59 -11.76
CA PHE A 201 15.52 -2.59 -11.64
C PHE A 201 14.94 -2.22 -13.01
N ASN A 202 15.78 -1.91 -13.98
CA ASN A 202 15.32 -1.56 -15.32
C ASN A 202 14.59 -2.72 -16.02
N LYS A 203 15.02 -3.96 -15.77
CA LYS A 203 14.36 -5.16 -16.32
C LYS A 203 13.00 -5.45 -15.66
N LEU A 204 12.92 -5.34 -14.35
CA LEU A 204 11.74 -5.70 -13.56
C LEU A 204 10.74 -4.57 -13.39
N CYS A 205 11.21 -3.37 -13.03
CA CYS A 205 10.36 -2.22 -12.68
C CYS A 205 10.00 -1.37 -13.90
N LYS A 206 10.78 -1.44 -14.98
CA LYS A 206 10.51 -0.78 -16.27
C LYS A 206 10.04 0.68 -16.14
N PRO A 207 10.94 1.64 -15.84
CA PRO A 207 10.58 3.06 -15.79
C PRO A 207 9.95 3.53 -17.10
N LYS A 208 8.79 4.24 -17.01
CA LYS A 208 8.04 4.71 -18.19
C LYS A 208 8.44 6.11 -18.64
N PHE A 209 8.61 7.03 -17.71
CA PHE A 209 8.74 8.46 -18.02
C PHE A 209 10.07 9.07 -17.58
N ASN A 210 10.84 8.39 -16.75
CA ASN A 210 12.09 8.88 -16.21
C ASN A 210 13.15 7.77 -16.18
N SER A 211 14.19 7.92 -17.00
CA SER A 211 15.32 6.99 -17.04
C SER A 211 16.18 7.00 -15.77
N ASN A 212 16.03 8.03 -14.92
CA ASN A 212 16.76 8.17 -13.65
C ASN A 212 15.98 7.63 -12.44
N SER A 213 14.95 6.80 -12.67
CA SER A 213 14.11 6.29 -11.57
C SER A 213 14.90 5.49 -10.53
N TRP A 214 15.97 4.79 -10.93
CA TRP A 214 16.85 4.09 -10.00
C TRP A 214 17.57 5.07 -9.07
N GLU A 215 18.18 6.10 -9.63
CA GLU A 215 18.88 7.14 -8.85
C GLU A 215 17.92 7.94 -7.96
N GLN A 216 16.68 8.11 -8.40
CA GLN A 216 15.65 8.72 -7.56
C GLN A 216 15.25 7.80 -6.40
N LEU A 217 15.16 6.49 -6.63
CA LEU A 217 14.94 5.52 -5.55
C LEU A 217 16.08 5.58 -4.53
N GLU A 218 17.36 5.59 -4.96
CA GLU A 218 18.50 5.70 -4.04
C GLU A 218 18.43 6.99 -3.21
N LYS A 219 18.05 8.14 -3.81
CA LYS A 219 17.83 9.39 -3.06
C LYS A 219 16.68 9.28 -2.05
N THR A 220 15.63 8.55 -2.37
CA THR A 220 14.55 8.27 -1.39
C THR A 220 15.08 7.45 -0.23
N LEU A 221 15.92 6.44 -0.49
CA LEU A 221 16.54 5.65 0.58
C LEU A 221 17.45 6.49 1.47
N GLU A 222 18.26 7.37 0.88
CA GLU A 222 19.09 8.33 1.62
C GLU A 222 18.26 9.29 2.51
N LEU A 223 17.05 9.60 2.09
CA LEU A 223 16.13 10.49 2.82
C LEU A 223 15.50 9.81 4.05
N LEU A 224 15.27 8.50 4.01
CA LEU A 224 14.48 7.78 5.04
C LEU A 224 14.97 8.02 6.47
N PRO A 225 16.30 8.00 6.79
CA PRO A 225 16.77 8.20 8.16
C PRO A 225 16.43 9.57 8.76
N SER A 226 16.11 10.56 7.92
CA SER A 226 15.77 11.93 8.35
C SER A 226 14.28 12.14 8.60
N LEU A 227 13.43 11.18 8.23
CA LEU A 227 11.97 11.30 8.33
C LEU A 227 11.49 10.86 9.73
N ASP A 228 10.68 11.69 10.36
CA ASP A 228 10.06 11.37 11.65
C ASP A 228 8.80 10.52 11.47
N THR A 229 8.98 9.35 10.91
CA THR A 229 7.94 8.33 10.72
C THR A 229 8.52 6.93 10.72
N ARG A 230 7.68 5.93 10.93
CA ARG A 230 8.08 4.52 10.81
C ARG A 230 8.34 4.18 9.35
N THR A 231 9.48 3.56 9.09
CA THR A 231 9.94 3.28 7.72
C THR A 231 10.11 1.78 7.48
N VAL A 232 9.72 1.35 6.30
CA VAL A 232 9.86 -0.05 5.86
C VAL A 232 10.47 -0.09 4.46
N CYS A 233 11.59 -0.78 4.28
CA CYS A 233 12.02 -1.25 2.97
C CYS A 233 11.35 -2.60 2.70
N ARG A 234 10.61 -2.70 1.59
CA ARG A 234 9.94 -3.94 1.21
C ARG A 234 10.54 -4.49 -0.07
N HIS A 235 11.03 -5.72 0.00
CA HIS A 235 11.59 -6.45 -1.14
C HIS A 235 10.58 -7.44 -1.67
N THR A 236 10.20 -7.31 -2.96
CA THR A 236 9.47 -8.36 -3.67
C THR A 236 10.48 -9.28 -4.34
N LEU A 237 10.65 -10.47 -3.76
CA LEU A 237 11.64 -11.45 -4.22
C LEU A 237 11.06 -12.34 -5.32
N ILE A 238 11.72 -12.33 -6.48
CA ILE A 238 11.33 -13.13 -7.65
C ILE A 238 12.43 -14.12 -7.92
N LYS A 239 12.13 -15.44 -7.85
CA LYS A 239 13.10 -16.54 -7.76
C LYS A 239 14.17 -16.49 -8.83
N ASN A 240 13.92 -16.37 -10.06
CA ASN A 240 14.91 -16.40 -11.13
C ASN A 240 15.42 -15.00 -11.54
N HIS A 241 15.09 -13.96 -10.79
CA HIS A 241 15.34 -12.58 -11.18
C HIS A 241 15.98 -11.72 -10.10
N SER A 242 15.37 -11.62 -8.91
CA SER A 242 15.81 -10.73 -7.83
C SER A 242 16.07 -11.44 -6.50
N LEU A 243 15.72 -12.71 -6.37
CA LEU A 243 16.05 -13.51 -5.18
C LEU A 243 17.57 -13.81 -5.16
N GLY A 244 18.20 -13.63 -4.02
CA GLY A 244 19.65 -13.61 -3.86
C GLY A 244 20.17 -12.17 -3.78
N TYR A 245 21.36 -11.88 -4.28
CA TYR A 245 21.96 -10.55 -4.29
C TYR A 245 22.00 -9.87 -2.90
N HIS A 246 22.31 -10.64 -1.86
CA HIS A 246 22.25 -10.18 -0.46
C HIS A 246 23.10 -8.95 -0.21
N GLU A 247 24.31 -8.86 -0.79
CA GLU A 247 25.20 -7.74 -0.66
C GLU A 247 24.61 -6.44 -1.24
N ASP A 248 23.94 -6.55 -2.40
CA ASP A 248 23.30 -5.41 -3.05
C ASP A 248 22.11 -4.90 -2.24
N TYR A 249 21.25 -5.83 -1.76
CA TYR A 249 20.12 -5.47 -0.87
C TYR A 249 20.62 -4.91 0.45
N ALA A 250 21.65 -5.51 1.06
CA ALA A 250 22.25 -5.00 2.31
C ALA A 250 22.79 -3.59 2.15
N ARG A 251 23.41 -3.27 1.00
CA ARG A 251 23.87 -1.90 0.68
C ARG A 251 22.70 -0.92 0.69
N LEU A 252 21.58 -1.26 0.04
CA LEU A 252 20.40 -0.42 -0.05
C LEU A 252 19.71 -0.25 1.31
N ASP A 253 19.58 -1.33 2.07
CA ASP A 253 18.97 -1.31 3.39
C ASP A 253 19.83 -0.56 4.41
N ASN A 254 21.16 -0.66 4.34
CA ASN A 254 22.07 0.13 5.17
C ASN A 254 22.04 1.62 4.80
N LEU A 255 21.86 1.97 3.51
CA LEU A 255 21.67 3.34 3.06
C LEU A 255 20.37 3.94 3.63
N ALA A 256 19.30 3.15 3.62
CA ALA A 256 17.99 3.54 4.07
C ALA A 256 17.82 3.53 5.59
N ASP A 257 18.57 2.72 6.30
CA ASP A 257 18.44 2.43 7.74
C ASP A 257 16.99 2.40 8.24
N PRO A 258 16.09 1.61 7.60
CA PRO A 258 14.67 1.63 7.93
C PRO A 258 14.42 0.98 9.29
N ASP A 259 13.27 1.27 9.92
CA ASP A 259 12.86 0.56 11.14
C ASP A 259 12.67 -0.93 10.88
N PHE A 260 12.11 -1.26 9.72
CA PHE A 260 11.81 -2.64 9.32
C PHE A 260 12.20 -2.92 7.86
N ILE A 261 12.53 -4.17 7.61
CA ILE A 261 12.66 -4.72 6.27
C ILE A 261 11.63 -5.86 6.14
N GLU A 262 10.76 -5.81 5.14
CA GLU A 262 9.88 -6.90 4.77
C GLU A 262 10.42 -7.61 3.53
N ALA A 263 10.88 -8.85 3.68
CA ALA A 263 11.18 -9.70 2.54
C ALA A 263 9.95 -10.52 2.19
N LYS A 264 9.42 -10.33 0.98
CA LYS A 264 8.15 -10.92 0.54
C LYS A 264 8.31 -11.64 -0.80
N GLY A 265 7.91 -12.91 -0.82
CA GLY A 265 7.92 -13.68 -2.06
C GLY A 265 6.89 -13.15 -3.07
N TYR A 266 7.33 -13.04 -4.32
CA TYR A 266 6.45 -12.80 -5.46
C TYR A 266 5.33 -13.85 -5.51
N VAL A 267 4.14 -13.43 -5.93
CA VAL A 267 2.98 -14.33 -6.09
C VAL A 267 2.55 -14.31 -7.56
N TYR A 268 2.53 -15.50 -8.18
CA TYR A 268 2.12 -15.71 -9.56
C TYR A 268 0.60 -15.54 -9.69
N VAL A 269 0.12 -14.32 -9.87
CA VAL A 269 -1.30 -13.95 -9.90
C VAL A 269 -1.53 -12.71 -10.76
N GLY A 270 -2.73 -12.60 -11.32
CA GLY A 270 -3.19 -11.41 -12.04
C GLY A 270 -2.36 -11.12 -13.29
N HIS A 271 -2.17 -9.83 -13.59
CA HIS A 271 -1.47 -9.39 -14.80
C HIS A 271 -0.01 -9.86 -14.88
N SER A 272 0.66 -10.07 -13.74
CA SER A 272 2.04 -10.54 -13.70
C SER A 272 2.25 -11.90 -14.38
N GLN A 273 1.19 -12.71 -14.52
CA GLN A 273 1.22 -14.00 -15.21
C GLN A 273 1.56 -13.88 -16.70
N ASN A 274 1.42 -12.69 -17.28
CA ASN A 274 1.82 -12.43 -18.67
C ASN A 274 3.33 -12.28 -18.84
N ASN A 275 4.07 -12.03 -17.75
CA ASN A 275 5.50 -11.74 -17.77
C ASN A 275 6.35 -12.78 -17.04
N HIS A 276 5.74 -13.57 -16.17
CA HIS A 276 6.40 -14.52 -15.28
C HIS A 276 5.76 -15.89 -15.35
N THR A 277 6.41 -16.86 -14.75
CA THR A 277 5.93 -18.24 -14.62
C THR A 277 5.77 -18.60 -13.14
N ILE A 278 5.08 -19.70 -12.86
CA ILE A 278 4.93 -20.16 -11.47
C ILE A 278 6.27 -20.53 -10.83
N SER A 279 7.29 -20.90 -11.63
CA SER A 279 8.64 -21.20 -11.14
C SER A 279 9.40 -19.96 -10.64
N ASP A 280 8.92 -18.76 -10.95
CA ASP A 280 9.47 -17.50 -10.45
C ASP A 280 8.96 -17.15 -9.05
N MET A 281 7.97 -17.90 -8.55
CA MET A 281 7.41 -17.72 -7.22
C MET A 281 8.26 -18.48 -6.18
N PRO A 282 8.94 -17.77 -5.25
CA PRO A 282 9.71 -18.45 -4.21
C PRO A 282 8.81 -19.12 -3.19
N SER A 283 9.27 -20.20 -2.62
CA SER A 283 8.67 -20.81 -1.44
C SER A 283 8.90 -19.94 -0.19
N HIS A 284 8.12 -20.17 0.85
CA HIS A 284 8.37 -19.48 2.14
C HIS A 284 9.75 -19.82 2.73
N ALA A 285 10.21 -21.06 2.55
CA ALA A 285 11.54 -21.46 3.00
C ALA A 285 12.66 -20.67 2.31
N GLU A 286 12.54 -20.41 1.01
CA GLU A 286 13.53 -19.60 0.26
C GLU A 286 13.50 -18.13 0.72
N VAL A 287 12.32 -17.57 1.05
CA VAL A 287 12.21 -16.22 1.62
C VAL A 287 12.83 -16.17 3.02
N MET A 288 12.63 -17.19 3.85
CA MET A 288 13.24 -17.30 5.18
C MET A 288 14.77 -17.42 5.11
N GLU A 289 15.29 -18.21 4.18
CA GLU A 289 16.74 -18.36 3.97
C GLU A 289 17.37 -17.03 3.55
N PHE A 290 16.74 -16.35 2.57
CA PHE A 290 17.14 -14.99 2.16
C PHE A 290 17.20 -14.05 3.36
N SER A 291 16.16 -14.05 4.20
CA SER A 291 16.05 -13.14 5.34
C SER A 291 17.08 -13.44 6.44
N ARG A 292 17.35 -14.71 6.71
CA ARG A 292 18.39 -15.13 7.69
C ARG A 292 19.79 -14.72 7.23
N THR A 293 20.03 -14.71 5.94
CA THR A 293 21.31 -14.27 5.36
C THR A 293 21.41 -12.74 5.38
N LEU A 294 20.35 -12.02 5.01
CA LEU A 294 20.34 -10.55 4.93
C LEU A 294 20.41 -9.90 6.31
N ALA A 295 19.65 -10.39 7.29
CA ALA A 295 19.46 -9.74 8.59
C ALA A 295 20.78 -9.39 9.30
N PRO A 296 21.76 -10.30 9.46
CA PRO A 296 23.04 -9.95 10.10
C PRO A 296 23.87 -8.95 9.28
N MET A 297 23.74 -8.91 7.96
CA MET A 297 24.46 -7.98 7.09
C MET A 297 24.01 -6.52 7.29
N VAL A 298 22.81 -6.33 7.84
CA VAL A 298 22.24 -5.02 8.15
C VAL A 298 22.11 -4.77 9.66
N GLY A 299 22.76 -5.61 10.49
CA GLY A 299 22.76 -5.47 11.96
C GLY A 299 21.39 -5.66 12.59
N ARG A 300 20.57 -6.54 12.04
CA ARG A 300 19.21 -6.83 12.50
C ARG A 300 18.95 -8.33 12.62
N GLU A 301 17.76 -8.69 13.06
CA GLU A 301 17.31 -10.07 13.22
C GLU A 301 15.98 -10.31 12.49
N VAL A 302 15.70 -11.58 12.16
CA VAL A 302 14.36 -11.98 11.70
C VAL A 302 13.45 -12.06 12.91
N LEU A 303 12.49 -11.13 13.01
CA LEU A 303 11.62 -10.97 14.17
C LEU A 303 10.36 -11.82 14.10
N ALA A 304 9.81 -11.99 12.91
CA ALA A 304 8.56 -12.71 12.67
C ALA A 304 8.45 -13.14 11.20
N ASP A 305 7.53 -14.05 10.93
CA ASP A 305 7.17 -14.46 9.58
C ASP A 305 5.70 -14.87 9.46
N ARG A 306 5.20 -14.93 8.23
CA ARG A 306 3.88 -15.47 7.90
C ARG A 306 3.98 -16.27 6.60
N SER A 307 3.85 -17.58 6.75
CA SER A 307 4.01 -18.54 5.65
C SER A 307 2.94 -18.39 4.57
N GLU A 308 1.69 -18.12 4.96
CA GLU A 308 0.58 -17.93 4.01
C GLU A 308 0.78 -16.71 3.10
N SER A 309 1.52 -15.71 3.59
CA SER A 309 1.85 -14.50 2.82
C SER A 309 3.27 -14.53 2.24
N ARG A 310 4.05 -15.58 2.52
CA ARG A 310 5.49 -15.71 2.18
C ARG A 310 6.25 -14.43 2.48
N VAL A 311 6.14 -13.95 3.72
CA VAL A 311 6.74 -12.70 4.15
C VAL A 311 7.43 -12.89 5.50
N THR A 312 8.55 -12.19 5.66
CA THR A 312 9.31 -12.09 6.89
C THR A 312 9.44 -10.64 7.32
N LEU A 313 9.59 -10.42 8.62
CA LEU A 313 9.92 -9.13 9.20
C LEU A 313 11.34 -9.18 9.75
N ILE A 314 12.18 -8.28 9.27
CA ILE A 314 13.54 -8.07 9.77
C ILE A 314 13.58 -6.70 10.46
N GLY A 315 14.17 -6.63 11.66
CA GLY A 315 14.23 -5.41 12.42
C GLY A 315 15.06 -5.58 13.70
N LYS A 316 14.97 -4.59 14.60
CA LYS A 316 15.59 -4.64 15.93
C LYS A 316 14.61 -5.19 16.99
N GLU A 317 13.36 -4.73 16.91
CA GLU A 317 12.28 -5.15 17.81
C GLU A 317 10.92 -4.97 17.15
N ILE A 318 9.90 -5.68 17.62
CA ILE A 318 8.51 -5.50 17.16
C ILE A 318 7.92 -4.31 17.90
N ILE A 319 7.51 -3.29 17.12
CA ILE A 319 6.86 -2.10 17.67
C ILE A 319 5.45 -1.99 17.06
N PRO A 320 4.38 -2.16 17.84
CA PRO A 320 3.01 -1.96 17.36
C PRO A 320 2.77 -0.55 16.84
N VAL A 321 1.85 -0.42 15.89
CA VAL A 321 1.38 0.87 15.40
C VAL A 321 0.48 1.52 16.44
N THR A 322 0.73 2.79 16.71
CA THR A 322 -0.16 3.64 17.51
C THR A 322 -1.10 4.42 16.59
N LEU A 323 -2.39 4.42 16.90
CA LEU A 323 -3.35 5.24 16.16
C LEU A 323 -3.11 6.73 16.45
N PRO A 324 -3.28 7.59 15.45
CA PRO A 324 -3.28 9.04 15.65
C PRO A 324 -4.38 9.46 16.65
N GLU A 325 -4.16 10.58 17.34
CA GLU A 325 -5.18 11.17 18.19
C GLU A 325 -6.37 11.63 17.34
N GLN A 326 -7.56 11.15 17.68
CA GLN A 326 -8.77 11.50 16.96
C GLN A 326 -9.24 12.92 17.34
N LYS A 327 -9.22 13.84 16.39
CA LYS A 327 -9.71 15.21 16.53
C LYS A 327 -11.08 15.42 15.89
N ARG A 328 -11.42 14.61 14.89
CA ARG A 328 -12.69 14.70 14.14
C ARG A 328 -13.41 13.35 14.15
N MET A 329 -14.71 13.36 14.32
CA MET A 329 -15.54 12.17 14.22
C MET A 329 -15.95 11.90 12.78
N LEU A 330 -15.99 10.62 12.39
CA LEU A 330 -16.63 10.25 11.13
C LEU A 330 -18.14 10.53 11.22
N PRO A 331 -18.74 11.20 10.22
CA PRO A 331 -20.18 11.42 10.18
C PRO A 331 -20.93 10.08 10.26
N LYS A 332 -21.95 10.01 11.14
CA LYS A 332 -22.79 8.81 11.30
C LYS A 332 -23.61 8.52 10.06
N ASP A 333 -24.02 9.56 9.35
CA ASP A 333 -24.89 9.59 8.18
C ASP A 333 -24.16 9.67 6.84
N LEU A 334 -22.85 9.32 6.81
CA LEU A 334 -22.08 9.28 5.57
C LEU A 334 -22.74 8.45 4.45
N GLY A 335 -23.82 7.73 4.77
CA GLY A 335 -24.58 6.90 3.85
C GLY A 335 -23.84 5.62 3.44
N ILE A 336 -24.55 4.71 2.85
CA ILE A 336 -24.03 3.50 2.19
C ILE A 336 -24.03 3.75 0.68
#